data_776e419db7f77c46ac28c9fe8f60c6da
#
_entry.id   776e419db7f77c46ac28c9fe8f60c6da
#
_cell.length_a   1.000
_cell.length_b   1.000
_cell.length_c   1.000
_cell.angle_alpha   90.00
_cell.angle_beta   90.00
_cell.angle_gamma   90.00
#
_symmetry.space_group_name_H-M   'P 1'
#
loop_
_entity.id
_entity.type
_entity.pdbx_description
1 polymer ?
#
loop_
_entity_poly.entity_id
_entity_poly.type
_entity_poly.pdbx_seq_one_letter_code
_entity_poly.pdbx_strand_id
1 'polypeptide(L)'
;GVFYSFLKMSKKKLVVLLSIVCVVFYCGYVLLDYSGAISRWAYFFGKDGVNAIYSSRDTFWKEEKMEWEEGNLGVKLFGMGGARTVEMDQADTLLNYGIVGIVVVYLFYLSLVVKAFRKRKINPYAYFVFGMDVFILAASCFAGHLLFSGLMGIPFALMNALIYRKNENFVDIKHVSFRKG
;
A
#
# COMPACT_ATOMS: atom_id res chain seq x y z
N GLY A 1 -22.25 1.54 4.84
CA GLY A 1 -21.37 2.28 4.02
C GLY A 1 -21.62 2.16 2.53
N VAL A 2 -20.60 2.42 1.73
CA VAL A 2 -20.63 2.47 0.25
C VAL A 2 -21.21 1.20 -0.38
N PHE A 3 -20.84 0.02 0.10
CA PHE A 3 -21.32 -1.27 -0.41
C PHE A 3 -22.84 -1.45 -0.23
N TYR A 4 -23.39 -0.99 0.89
CA TYR A 4 -24.82 -1.03 1.16
C TYR A 4 -25.60 -0.04 0.27
N SER A 5 -25.03 1.12 -0.02
CA SER A 5 -25.58 2.09 -0.97
C SER A 5 -25.58 1.52 -2.40
N PHE A 6 -24.57 0.74 -2.75
CA PHE A 6 -24.48 0.04 -4.02
C PHE A 6 -25.63 -0.98 -4.20
N LEU A 7 -25.90 -1.78 -3.15
CA LEU A 7 -26.95 -2.79 -3.16
C LEU A 7 -28.38 -2.20 -3.23
N LYS A 8 -28.57 -0.93 -2.80
CA LYS A 8 -29.85 -0.21 -2.88
C LYS A 8 -30.03 0.64 -4.13
N MET A 9 -29.03 0.67 -5.03
CA MET A 9 -29.16 1.45 -6.25
C MET A 9 -30.22 0.86 -7.19
N SER A 10 -31.06 1.73 -7.78
CA SER A 10 -31.99 1.30 -8.81
C SER A 10 -31.22 0.76 -10.02
N LYS A 11 -31.80 -0.23 -10.72
CA LYS A 11 -31.18 -0.86 -11.93
C LYS A 11 -30.73 0.20 -12.95
N LYS A 12 -31.49 1.27 -13.12
CA LYS A 12 -31.12 2.37 -14.05
C LYS A 12 -29.85 3.10 -13.60
N LYS A 13 -29.71 3.42 -12.31
CA LYS A 13 -28.50 4.08 -11.78
C LYS A 13 -27.29 3.16 -11.85
N LEU A 14 -27.47 1.86 -11.62
CA LEU A 14 -26.40 0.87 -11.76
C LEU A 14 -25.90 0.78 -13.20
N VAL A 15 -26.80 0.72 -14.17
CA VAL A 15 -26.44 0.70 -15.59
C VAL A 15 -25.68 1.97 -15.99
N VAL A 16 -26.16 3.15 -15.57
CA VAL A 16 -25.45 4.41 -15.85
C VAL A 16 -24.05 4.41 -15.22
N LEU A 17 -23.92 3.96 -13.97
CA LEU A 17 -22.61 3.88 -13.33
C LEU A 17 -21.66 2.94 -14.04
N LEU A 18 -22.14 1.74 -14.41
CA LEU A 18 -21.33 0.78 -15.16
C LEU A 18 -20.92 1.33 -16.51
N SER A 19 -21.81 2.03 -17.21
CA SER A 19 -21.50 2.68 -18.48
C SER A 19 -20.40 3.74 -18.32
N ILE A 20 -20.48 4.58 -17.28
CA ILE A 20 -19.44 5.58 -16.98
C ILE A 20 -18.11 4.88 -16.70
N VAL A 21 -18.11 3.83 -15.88
CA VAL A 21 -16.90 3.04 -15.57
C VAL A 21 -16.30 2.45 -16.87
N CYS A 22 -17.12 1.84 -17.71
CA CYS A 22 -16.66 1.30 -19.01
C CYS A 22 -16.06 2.39 -19.92
N VAL A 23 -16.69 3.56 -19.98
CA VAL A 23 -16.15 4.69 -20.77
C VAL A 23 -14.81 5.15 -20.23
N VAL A 24 -14.68 5.30 -18.90
CA VAL A 24 -13.42 5.70 -18.25
C VAL A 24 -12.31 4.69 -18.52
N PHE A 25 -12.61 3.39 -18.39
CA PHE A 25 -11.64 2.33 -18.70
C PHE A 25 -11.26 2.31 -20.19
N TYR A 26 -12.23 2.48 -21.07
CA TYR A 26 -11.98 2.54 -22.52
C TYR A 26 -11.11 3.75 -22.88
N CYS A 27 -11.44 4.94 -22.39
CA CYS A 27 -10.62 6.13 -22.60
C CYS A 27 -9.21 5.96 -22.01
N GLY A 28 -9.08 5.37 -20.82
CA GLY A 28 -7.79 5.03 -20.22
C GLY A 28 -6.99 4.08 -21.10
N TYR A 29 -7.62 3.02 -21.60
CA TYR A 29 -6.99 2.08 -22.52
C TYR A 29 -6.49 2.76 -23.79
N VAL A 30 -7.34 3.58 -24.44
CA VAL A 30 -6.97 4.31 -25.68
C VAL A 30 -5.80 5.27 -25.44
N LEU A 31 -5.79 5.98 -24.29
CA LEU A 31 -4.68 6.88 -23.93
C LEU A 31 -3.39 6.11 -23.70
N LEU A 32 -3.45 4.94 -23.02
CA LEU A 32 -2.28 4.09 -22.78
C LEU A 32 -1.75 3.49 -24.09
N ASP A 33 -2.63 3.09 -24.99
CA ASP A 33 -2.27 2.56 -26.32
C ASP A 33 -1.64 3.65 -27.19
N TYR A 34 -2.28 4.82 -27.28
CA TYR A 34 -1.76 5.98 -28.02
C TYR A 34 -0.40 6.45 -27.51
N SER A 35 -0.16 6.42 -26.19
CA SER A 35 1.13 6.76 -25.58
C SER A 35 2.22 5.71 -25.82
N GLY A 36 1.88 4.57 -26.43
CA GLY A 36 2.76 3.41 -26.59
C GLY A 36 3.11 2.72 -25.27
N ALA A 37 2.38 3.01 -24.18
CA ALA A 37 2.61 2.38 -22.88
C ALA A 37 2.31 0.89 -22.93
N ILE A 38 1.21 0.48 -23.58
CA ILE A 38 0.82 -0.93 -23.71
C ILE A 38 1.90 -1.72 -24.47
N SER A 39 2.37 -1.19 -25.61
CA SER A 39 3.42 -1.85 -26.40
C SER A 39 4.74 -1.96 -25.62
N ARG A 40 5.09 -0.92 -24.86
CA ARG A 40 6.27 -0.97 -23.98
C ARG A 40 6.11 -2.02 -22.89
N TRP A 41 4.96 -2.08 -22.21
CA TRP A 41 4.66 -3.10 -21.22
C TRP A 41 4.71 -4.50 -21.84
N ALA A 42 4.05 -4.71 -22.99
CA ALA A 42 4.07 -5.98 -23.70
C ALA A 42 5.50 -6.40 -24.10
N TYR A 43 6.32 -5.46 -24.55
CA TYR A 43 7.75 -5.71 -24.86
C TYR A 43 8.54 -6.15 -23.62
N PHE A 44 8.39 -5.44 -22.50
CA PHE A 44 9.09 -5.78 -21.26
C PHE A 44 8.65 -7.15 -20.74
N PHE A 45 7.34 -7.42 -20.66
CA PHE A 45 6.83 -8.72 -20.22
C PHE A 45 7.20 -9.86 -21.19
N GLY A 46 7.25 -9.60 -22.48
CA GLY A 46 7.64 -10.60 -23.49
C GLY A 46 9.12 -10.95 -23.42
N LYS A 47 9.98 -9.99 -23.08
CA LYS A 47 11.43 -10.19 -22.99
C LYS A 47 11.87 -10.79 -21.67
N ASP A 48 11.37 -10.26 -20.56
CA ASP A 48 11.88 -10.54 -19.23
C ASP A 48 10.86 -11.26 -18.33
N GLY A 49 9.63 -11.50 -18.80
CA GLY A 49 8.57 -12.18 -18.06
C GLY A 49 8.28 -11.49 -16.72
N VAL A 50 8.22 -12.27 -15.64
CA VAL A 50 7.98 -11.77 -14.28
C VAL A 50 9.10 -10.84 -13.79
N ASN A 51 10.32 -10.99 -14.32
CA ASN A 51 11.46 -10.15 -13.96
C ASN A 51 11.28 -8.69 -14.41
N ALA A 52 10.42 -8.44 -15.40
CA ALA A 52 10.06 -7.09 -15.81
C ALA A 52 9.42 -6.27 -14.66
N ILE A 53 8.75 -6.92 -13.71
CA ILE A 53 8.17 -6.28 -12.52
C ILE A 53 9.28 -5.74 -11.62
N TYR A 54 10.39 -6.44 -11.53
CA TYR A 54 11.52 -6.05 -10.69
C TYR A 54 12.43 -5.01 -11.37
N SER A 55 12.30 -4.82 -12.69
CA SER A 55 13.03 -3.77 -13.43
C SER A 55 14.53 -3.73 -13.14
N SER A 56 15.20 -4.90 -13.20
CA SER A 56 16.62 -5.12 -12.86
C SER A 56 16.99 -4.99 -11.36
N ARG A 57 16.01 -4.74 -10.48
CA ARG A 57 16.27 -4.65 -9.04
C ARG A 57 16.77 -5.94 -8.43
N ASP A 58 16.37 -7.07 -9.01
CA ASP A 58 16.87 -8.41 -8.63
C ASP A 58 18.36 -8.55 -8.86
N THR A 59 18.93 -7.92 -9.88
CA THR A 59 20.37 -7.93 -10.16
C THR A 59 21.13 -7.13 -9.10
N PHE A 60 20.70 -5.89 -8.84
CA PHE A 60 21.27 -5.06 -7.78
C PHE A 60 21.13 -5.72 -6.41
N TRP A 61 19.98 -6.34 -6.14
CA TRP A 61 19.78 -7.08 -4.90
C TRP A 61 20.75 -8.24 -4.73
N LYS A 62 21.04 -9.00 -5.79
CA LYS A 62 21.98 -10.13 -5.71
C LYS A 62 23.40 -9.67 -5.40
N GLU A 63 23.85 -8.57 -6.03
CA GLU A 63 25.18 -8.01 -5.80
C GLU A 63 25.32 -7.50 -4.36
N GLU A 64 24.43 -6.64 -3.92
CA GLU A 64 24.48 -6.04 -2.58
C GLU A 64 24.25 -7.09 -1.46
N LYS A 65 23.42 -8.10 -1.72
CA LYS A 65 23.15 -9.18 -0.79
C LYS A 65 24.42 -10.02 -0.51
N MET A 66 25.23 -10.30 -1.53
CA MET A 66 26.48 -11.04 -1.34
C MET A 66 27.41 -10.30 -0.37
N GLU A 67 27.56 -8.99 -0.54
CA GLU A 67 28.38 -8.18 0.36
C GLU A 67 27.84 -8.19 1.80
N TRP A 68 26.51 -8.12 1.96
CA TRP A 68 25.88 -8.20 3.27
C TRP A 68 26.07 -9.60 3.91
N GLU A 69 25.96 -10.68 3.14
CA GLU A 69 26.12 -12.06 3.62
C GLU A 69 27.56 -12.35 4.08
N GLU A 70 28.55 -11.76 3.40
CA GLU A 70 29.95 -11.85 3.79
C GLU A 70 30.32 -10.99 5.00
N GLY A 71 29.44 -10.03 5.34
CA GLY A 71 29.63 -9.13 6.46
C GLY A 71 29.66 -9.84 7.81
N ASN A 72 30.34 -9.22 8.79
CA ASN A 72 30.41 -9.70 10.16
C ASN A 72 29.05 -9.57 10.87
N LEU A 73 28.93 -10.07 12.09
CA LEU A 73 27.69 -10.03 12.88
C LEU A 73 27.14 -8.61 13.05
N GLY A 74 28.03 -7.61 13.21
CA GLY A 74 27.63 -6.20 13.31
C GLY A 74 26.91 -5.70 12.06
N VAL A 75 27.44 -6.04 10.89
CA VAL A 75 26.81 -5.73 9.58
C VAL A 75 25.45 -6.43 9.45
N LYS A 76 25.36 -7.69 9.85
CA LYS A 76 24.07 -8.41 9.78
C LYS A 76 23.02 -7.82 10.71
N LEU A 77 23.39 -7.39 11.90
CA LEU A 77 22.46 -6.82 12.88
C LEU A 77 22.10 -5.37 12.56
N PHE A 78 23.06 -4.54 12.19
CA PHE A 78 22.87 -3.08 12.10
C PHE A 78 23.00 -2.53 10.68
N GLY A 79 23.30 -3.39 9.69
CA GLY A 79 23.46 -3.01 8.30
C GLY A 79 24.88 -2.55 7.96
N MET A 80 25.10 -2.31 6.68
CA MET A 80 26.40 -1.86 6.16
C MET A 80 26.59 -0.35 6.33
N GLY A 81 25.50 0.39 6.62
CA GLY A 81 25.49 1.85 6.63
C GLY A 81 25.64 2.44 5.23
N GLY A 82 25.34 3.74 5.12
CA GLY A 82 25.43 4.42 3.84
C GLY A 82 24.12 4.44 3.07
N ALA A 83 24.11 5.15 1.94
CA ALA A 83 22.91 5.29 1.11
C ALA A 83 22.90 4.21 0.02
N ARG A 84 22.84 2.95 0.41
CA ARG A 84 22.68 1.84 -0.54
C ARG A 84 21.22 1.71 -0.91
N THR A 85 20.94 1.61 -2.19
CA THR A 85 19.58 1.51 -2.69
C THR A 85 19.48 0.47 -3.80
N VAL A 86 18.58 -0.49 -3.59
CA VAL A 86 18.16 -1.50 -4.56
C VAL A 86 16.79 -1.13 -5.12
N GLU A 87 16.23 -0.02 -4.65
CA GLU A 87 14.88 0.42 -4.96
C GLU A 87 13.78 -0.57 -4.52
N MET A 88 14.02 -1.27 -3.42
CA MET A 88 13.07 -2.16 -2.74
C MET A 88 13.13 -1.86 -1.24
N ASP A 89 12.04 -1.40 -0.64
CA ASP A 89 12.03 -0.93 0.75
C ASP A 89 12.57 -1.95 1.76
N GLN A 90 12.29 -3.26 1.57
CA GLN A 90 12.81 -4.30 2.44
C GLN A 90 14.31 -4.49 2.28
N ALA A 91 14.78 -4.58 1.02
CA ALA A 91 16.19 -4.76 0.72
C ALA A 91 17.00 -3.56 1.23
N ASP A 92 16.53 -2.35 0.93
CA ASP A 92 17.18 -1.12 1.38
C ASP A 92 17.23 -1.02 2.92
N THR A 93 16.15 -1.44 3.59
CA THR A 93 16.13 -1.49 5.06
C THR A 93 17.11 -2.51 5.61
N LEU A 94 17.18 -3.71 5.01
CA LEU A 94 18.12 -4.76 5.43
C LEU A 94 19.58 -4.33 5.23
N LEU A 95 19.90 -3.80 4.05
CA LEU A 95 21.26 -3.41 3.71
C LEU A 95 21.76 -2.24 4.57
N ASN A 96 20.92 -1.22 4.78
CA ASN A 96 21.32 -0.02 5.50
C ASN A 96 21.24 -0.14 7.03
N TYR A 97 20.25 -0.89 7.57
CA TYR A 97 19.95 -0.94 9.00
C TYR A 97 19.96 -2.37 9.58
N GLY A 98 20.22 -3.40 8.77
CA GLY A 98 20.31 -4.79 9.17
C GLY A 98 18.97 -5.38 9.67
N ILE A 99 19.08 -6.52 10.34
CA ILE A 99 17.92 -7.23 10.89
C ILE A 99 17.20 -6.39 11.94
N VAL A 100 17.94 -5.65 12.77
CA VAL A 100 17.34 -4.77 13.80
C VAL A 100 16.48 -3.69 13.13
N GLY A 101 16.97 -3.07 12.07
CA GLY A 101 16.21 -2.07 11.31
C GLY A 101 14.92 -2.63 10.71
N ILE A 102 14.98 -3.80 10.09
CA ILE A 102 13.79 -4.49 9.56
C ILE A 102 12.78 -4.72 10.69
N VAL A 103 13.20 -5.32 11.79
CA VAL A 103 12.31 -5.63 12.92
C VAL A 103 11.63 -4.37 13.44
N VAL A 104 12.37 -3.29 13.68
CA VAL A 104 11.83 -2.03 14.20
C VAL A 104 10.82 -1.41 13.21
N VAL A 105 11.19 -1.29 11.94
CA VAL A 105 10.36 -0.68 10.91
C VAL A 105 9.06 -1.48 10.72
N TYR A 106 9.18 -2.79 10.54
CA TYR A 106 7.99 -3.62 10.29
C TYR A 106 7.10 -3.78 11.52
N LEU A 107 7.65 -3.82 12.73
CA LEU A 107 6.82 -3.78 13.95
C LEU A 107 6.04 -2.47 14.05
N PHE A 108 6.64 -1.34 13.67
CA PHE A 108 5.93 -0.07 13.61
C PHE A 108 4.75 -0.14 12.63
N TYR A 109 4.97 -0.52 11.36
CA TYR A 109 3.89 -0.60 10.37
C TYR A 109 2.84 -1.66 10.75
N LEU A 110 3.26 -2.83 11.24
CA LEU A 110 2.34 -3.85 11.74
C LEU A 110 1.48 -3.33 12.90
N SER A 111 2.03 -2.48 13.76
CA SER A 111 1.27 -1.86 14.84
C SER A 111 0.13 -0.98 14.32
N LEU A 112 0.33 -0.28 13.18
CA LEU A 112 -0.71 0.53 12.53
C LEU A 112 -1.82 -0.36 11.96
N VAL A 113 -1.44 -1.42 11.23
CA VAL A 113 -2.39 -2.43 10.70
C VAL A 113 -3.26 -3.00 11.84
N VAL A 114 -2.62 -3.43 12.94
CA VAL A 114 -3.34 -4.00 14.10
C VAL A 114 -4.25 -2.96 14.75
N LYS A 115 -3.81 -1.71 14.90
CA LYS A 115 -4.64 -0.62 15.43
C LYS A 115 -5.87 -0.36 14.55
N ALA A 116 -5.68 -0.27 13.24
CA ALA A 116 -6.78 -0.10 12.29
C ALA A 116 -7.77 -1.28 12.39
N PHE A 117 -7.28 -2.52 12.39
CA PHE A 117 -8.09 -3.70 12.54
C PHE A 117 -8.88 -3.74 13.86
N ARG A 118 -8.26 -3.40 14.99
CA ARG A 118 -8.94 -3.36 16.29
C ARG A 118 -10.07 -2.32 16.33
N LYS A 119 -9.89 -1.18 15.66
CA LYS A 119 -10.89 -0.09 15.64
C LYS A 119 -12.00 -0.28 14.61
N ARG A 120 -12.00 -1.34 13.82
CA ARG A 120 -12.94 -1.57 12.72
C ARG A 120 -14.42 -1.59 13.11
N LYS A 121 -14.73 -1.92 14.37
CA LYS A 121 -16.12 -1.97 14.87
C LYS A 121 -16.65 -0.63 15.36
N ILE A 122 -15.76 0.32 15.67
CA ILE A 122 -16.09 1.61 16.30
C ILE A 122 -15.78 2.82 15.41
N ASN A 123 -14.99 2.65 14.37
CA ASN A 123 -14.62 3.72 13.46
C ASN A 123 -14.93 3.32 12.01
N PRO A 124 -15.77 4.09 11.28
CA PRO A 124 -16.19 3.75 9.91
C PRO A 124 -15.04 3.76 8.90
N TYR A 125 -13.97 4.50 9.18
CA TYR A 125 -12.80 4.58 8.30
C TYR A 125 -11.81 3.44 8.53
N ALA A 126 -11.92 2.71 9.64
CA ALA A 126 -10.91 1.74 10.05
C ALA A 126 -10.75 0.57 9.08
N TYR A 127 -11.80 0.13 8.40
CA TYR A 127 -11.68 -0.89 7.35
C TYR A 127 -10.92 -0.40 6.14
N PHE A 128 -11.18 0.84 5.74
CA PHE A 128 -10.46 1.45 4.62
C PHE A 128 -8.98 1.61 4.96
N VAL A 129 -8.66 2.17 6.13
CA VAL A 129 -7.28 2.35 6.60
C VAL A 129 -6.58 1.00 6.71
N PHE A 130 -7.20 -0.01 7.30
CA PHE A 130 -6.66 -1.37 7.37
C PHE A 130 -6.32 -1.94 5.99
N GLY A 131 -7.24 -1.85 5.04
CA GLY A 131 -7.02 -2.33 3.67
C GLY A 131 -5.87 -1.61 2.97
N MET A 132 -5.78 -0.28 3.13
CA MET A 132 -4.70 0.51 2.57
C MET A 132 -3.35 0.23 3.22
N ASP A 133 -3.30 0.06 4.54
CA ASP A 133 -2.06 -0.28 5.26
C ASP A 133 -1.51 -1.63 4.78
N VAL A 134 -2.39 -2.65 4.66
CA VAL A 134 -2.01 -3.97 4.13
C VAL A 134 -1.54 -3.86 2.68
N PHE A 135 -2.26 -3.09 1.84
CA PHE A 135 -1.89 -2.88 0.45
C PHE A 135 -0.52 -2.21 0.30
N ILE A 136 -0.27 -1.13 1.07
CA ILE A 136 1.01 -0.40 1.03
C ILE A 136 2.16 -1.31 1.49
N LEU A 137 1.98 -2.09 2.56
CA LEU A 137 2.97 -3.05 3.00
C LEU A 137 3.26 -4.14 1.96
N ALA A 138 2.22 -4.66 1.31
CA ALA A 138 2.39 -5.63 0.23
C ALA A 138 3.08 -5.00 -0.99
N ALA A 139 2.65 -3.80 -1.39
CA ALA A 139 3.24 -3.10 -2.53
C ALA A 139 4.71 -2.71 -2.29
N SER A 140 5.10 -2.39 -1.05
CA SER A 140 6.49 -2.07 -0.70
C SER A 140 7.47 -3.24 -0.94
N CYS A 141 6.96 -4.47 -1.06
CA CYS A 141 7.78 -5.63 -1.41
C CYS A 141 8.25 -5.60 -2.88
N PHE A 142 7.54 -4.89 -3.74
CA PHE A 142 7.80 -4.89 -5.19
C PHE A 142 8.13 -3.51 -5.73
N ALA A 143 7.61 -2.47 -5.10
CA ALA A 143 7.82 -1.08 -5.49
C ALA A 143 8.77 -0.40 -4.51
N GLY A 144 9.79 0.25 -5.05
CA GLY A 144 10.75 0.98 -4.24
C GLY A 144 10.18 2.27 -3.67
N HIS A 145 10.69 2.65 -2.50
CA HIS A 145 10.45 3.93 -1.84
C HIS A 145 8.99 4.24 -1.48
N LEU A 146 8.14 3.21 -1.23
CA LEU A 146 6.79 3.44 -0.76
C LEU A 146 6.74 3.85 0.70
N LEU A 147 7.48 3.13 1.56
CA LEU A 147 7.46 3.36 3.01
C LEU A 147 8.30 4.57 3.42
N PHE A 148 9.37 4.85 2.68
CA PHE A 148 10.35 5.88 3.03
C PHE A 148 10.28 7.13 2.13
N SER A 149 9.35 7.18 1.17
CA SER A 149 9.20 8.38 0.35
C SER A 149 8.32 9.43 1.05
N GLY A 150 8.74 10.69 0.98
CA GLY A 150 7.93 11.80 1.49
C GLY A 150 6.58 11.94 0.78
N LEU A 151 6.50 11.51 -0.49
CA LEU A 151 5.25 11.54 -1.27
C LEU A 151 4.20 10.58 -0.72
N MET A 152 4.61 9.40 -0.21
CA MET A 152 3.68 8.43 0.37
C MET A 152 3.58 8.57 1.89
N GLY A 153 4.63 9.03 2.56
CA GLY A 153 4.65 9.17 4.02
C GLY A 153 3.58 10.12 4.55
N ILE A 154 3.38 11.27 3.91
CA ILE A 154 2.36 12.26 4.33
C ILE A 154 0.93 11.71 4.12
N PRO A 155 0.51 11.26 2.92
CA PRO A 155 -0.81 10.64 2.74
C PRO A 155 -1.05 9.45 3.66
N PHE A 156 -0.05 8.61 3.87
CA PHE A 156 -0.12 7.48 4.77
C PHE A 156 -0.37 7.89 6.22
N ALA A 157 0.36 8.90 6.72
CA ALA A 157 0.16 9.43 8.06
C ALA A 157 -1.23 10.05 8.24
N LEU A 158 -1.68 10.87 7.26
CA LEU A 158 -3.01 11.47 7.27
C LEU A 158 -4.13 10.41 7.25
N MET A 159 -3.99 9.38 6.43
CA MET A 159 -4.92 8.27 6.36
C MET A 159 -5.00 7.54 7.71
N ASN A 160 -3.86 7.23 8.32
CA ASN A 160 -3.80 6.61 9.63
C ASN A 160 -4.37 7.51 10.75
N ALA A 161 -4.28 8.83 10.63
CA ALA A 161 -4.91 9.77 11.56
C ALA A 161 -6.45 9.64 11.59
N LEU A 162 -7.09 9.20 10.51
CA LEU A 162 -8.55 9.01 10.46
C LEU A 162 -9.05 8.01 11.51
N ILE A 163 -8.26 7.02 11.90
CA ILE A 163 -8.66 6.06 12.94
C ILE A 163 -8.68 6.65 14.36
N TYR A 164 -8.08 7.82 14.55
CA TYR A 164 -8.09 8.54 15.83
C TYR A 164 -9.18 9.61 15.90
N ARG A 165 -9.84 9.92 14.78
CA ARG A 165 -10.94 10.89 14.78
C ARG A 165 -12.09 10.36 15.63
N LYS A 166 -12.46 11.10 16.68
CA LYS A 166 -13.65 10.81 17.48
C LYS A 166 -14.89 10.99 16.59
N ASN A 167 -15.68 9.96 16.48
CA ASN A 167 -17.00 10.04 15.83
C ASN A 167 -18.00 10.54 16.87
N GLU A 168 -18.07 11.84 17.07
CA GLU A 168 -19.07 12.46 17.98
C GLU A 168 -20.50 12.16 17.52
N ASN A 169 -20.71 11.95 16.22
CA ASN A 169 -22.05 11.69 15.65
C ASN A 169 -22.52 10.22 15.74
N PHE A 170 -21.68 9.26 16.14
CA PHE A 170 -22.10 7.85 16.19
C PHE A 170 -22.65 7.42 17.55
N VAL A 171 -22.39 8.20 18.60
CA VAL A 171 -22.86 7.90 19.97
C VAL A 171 -24.31 8.35 20.16
N ASP A 172 -24.74 9.43 19.49
CA ASP A 172 -26.08 10.00 19.69
C ASP A 172 -27.22 9.17 19.09
N ILE A 173 -26.98 8.44 18.01
CA ILE A 173 -28.06 7.67 17.35
C ILE A 173 -28.53 6.48 18.20
N LYS A 174 -27.67 5.88 19.01
CA LYS A 174 -28.07 4.78 19.90
C LYS A 174 -28.86 5.24 21.11
N HIS A 175 -28.64 6.46 21.59
CA HIS A 175 -29.38 6.99 22.74
C HIS A 175 -30.78 7.57 22.38
N VAL A 176 -30.99 7.97 21.14
CA VAL A 176 -32.28 8.49 20.68
C VAL A 176 -33.30 7.37 20.41
N SER A 177 -32.83 6.16 20.09
CA SER A 177 -33.70 5.02 19.78
C SER A 177 -34.39 4.39 21.01
N PHE A 178 -33.87 4.60 22.23
CA PHE A 178 -34.40 3.96 23.45
C PHE A 178 -35.36 4.85 24.25
N ARG A 179 -35.69 6.06 23.79
CA ARG A 179 -36.56 6.99 24.50
C ARG A 179 -38.00 7.11 23.92
N LYS A 180 -38.36 6.23 22.99
CA LYS A 180 -39.72 6.11 22.47
C LYS A 180 -40.20 4.67 22.66
N GLY A 181 -40.44 4.30 23.88
CA GLY A 181 -41.17 3.13 24.32
C GLY A 181 -41.90 3.43 25.61
#